data_10717ce09d6fa78925a64f8b32386365
#
_entry.id   10717ce09d6fa78925a64f8b32386365
#
_cell.length_a   1.000
_cell.length_b   1.000
_cell.length_c   1.000
_cell.angle_alpha   90.00
_cell.angle_beta   90.00
_cell.angle_gamma   90.00
#
_symmetry.space_group_name_H-M   'P 1'
#
loop_
_entity.id
_entity.type
_entity.pdbx_description
1 polymer ?
#
loop_
_entity_poly.entity_id
_entity_poly.type
_entity_poly.pdbx_seq_one_letter_code
_entity_poly.pdbx_strand_id
1 'polypeptide(L)'
;IVTEVTSTQYGMFGGTYTSQAAGSGVIISKDGYIITNNHVVEDANSITVTTYDNKQYNATLVGTDPASDIAVIKIDADEELSAATVGDSSKLQAGDTAVVIGNPLGTLGGTVTDGIISSPSREMVINNQSMELIQTNAEINSGNSGGGLFDGNGNLVGIVNAKDSGTTSSGTVIEGIGFAIPINSAMKVANELIQYGKVIDRATLGVYLQEVSSNYFNYTPGLYITGTANGSGAEKAGLKVPAGTKLLLAE
;
A
#
# COMPACT_ATOMS: atom_id res chain seq x y z
N ILE A 1 -3.44 -14.47 -0.44
CA ILE A 1 -3.38 -14.12 0.99
C ILE A 1 -4.81 -14.04 1.48
N VAL A 2 -5.11 -14.71 2.57
CA VAL A 2 -6.36 -14.58 3.32
C VAL A 2 -6.01 -14.09 4.71
N THR A 3 -6.68 -13.05 5.17
CA THR A 3 -6.51 -12.49 6.51
C THR A 3 -7.80 -12.62 7.31
N GLU A 4 -7.67 -12.93 8.58
CA GLU A 4 -8.80 -12.93 9.52
C GLU A 4 -8.69 -11.73 10.45
N VAL A 5 -9.70 -10.89 10.42
CA VAL A 5 -9.82 -9.72 11.29
C VAL A 5 -10.99 -9.93 12.25
N THR A 6 -10.73 -9.87 13.54
CA THR A 6 -11.78 -9.93 14.56
C THR A 6 -12.14 -8.53 15.00
N SER A 7 -13.34 -8.06 14.68
CA SER A 7 -13.87 -6.80 15.19
C SER A 7 -14.87 -7.04 16.31
N THR A 8 -14.71 -6.28 17.41
CA THR A 8 -15.68 -6.28 18.51
C THR A 8 -16.61 -5.09 18.33
N GLN A 9 -17.85 -5.35 17.96
CA GLN A 9 -18.87 -4.31 17.89
C GLN A 9 -19.57 -4.20 19.24
N TYR A 10 -19.43 -3.06 19.91
CA TYR A 10 -20.18 -2.72 21.12
C TYR A 10 -21.60 -2.30 20.75
N GLY A 11 -22.51 -3.24 20.72
CA GLY A 11 -23.94 -3.00 20.60
C GLY A 11 -24.68 -3.52 21.85
N MET A 12 -25.99 -3.25 21.97
CA MET A 12 -26.82 -3.64 23.12
C MET A 12 -26.84 -5.16 23.39
N PHE A 13 -26.28 -5.96 22.48
CA PHE A 13 -26.08 -7.41 22.59
C PHE A 13 -24.64 -7.79 22.17
N GLY A 14 -23.65 -7.12 22.70
CA GLY A 14 -22.26 -7.24 22.35
C GLY A 14 -21.87 -8.58 21.70
N GLY A 15 -21.44 -8.55 20.44
CA GLY A 15 -21.00 -9.72 19.67
C GLY A 15 -19.62 -9.49 19.08
N THR A 16 -18.79 -10.55 19.09
CA THR A 16 -17.52 -10.57 18.37
C THR A 16 -17.79 -11.13 16.97
N TYR A 17 -17.46 -10.38 15.93
CA TYR A 17 -17.56 -10.84 14.55
C TYR A 17 -16.17 -11.04 14.00
N THR A 18 -15.91 -12.21 13.41
CA THR A 18 -14.71 -12.48 12.63
C THR A 18 -15.06 -12.27 11.16
N SER A 19 -14.35 -11.36 10.51
CA SER A 19 -14.44 -11.15 9.05
C SER A 19 -13.17 -11.67 8.39
N GLN A 20 -13.31 -12.20 7.19
CA GLN A 20 -12.17 -12.58 6.37
C GLN A 20 -12.02 -11.55 5.25
N ALA A 21 -10.80 -11.10 5.03
CA ALA A 21 -10.41 -10.32 3.88
C ALA A 21 -9.44 -11.13 3.01
N ALA A 22 -9.47 -10.90 1.73
CA ALA A 22 -8.60 -11.57 0.79
C ALA A 22 -7.84 -10.55 -0.07
N GLY A 23 -6.59 -10.87 -0.35
CA GLY A 23 -5.72 -10.11 -1.23
C GLY A 23 -4.67 -11.01 -1.86
N SER A 24 -3.75 -10.41 -2.57
CA SER A 24 -2.65 -11.08 -3.23
C SER A 24 -1.31 -10.72 -2.59
N GLY A 25 -0.27 -11.43 -3.00
CA GLY A 25 1.11 -11.11 -2.65
C GLY A 25 2.07 -11.71 -3.64
N VAL A 26 3.28 -11.19 -3.67
CA VAL A 26 4.36 -11.67 -4.54
C VAL A 26 5.51 -12.18 -3.70
N ILE A 27 5.91 -13.43 -3.92
CA ILE A 27 7.11 -14.00 -3.30
C ILE A 27 8.33 -13.30 -3.89
N ILE A 28 9.12 -12.63 -3.06
CA ILE A 28 10.29 -11.85 -3.48
C ILE A 28 11.62 -12.50 -3.10
N SER A 29 11.57 -13.61 -2.34
CA SER A 29 12.77 -14.36 -1.98
C SER A 29 12.49 -15.85 -1.87
N LYS A 30 13.51 -16.68 -2.13
CA LYS A 30 13.41 -18.13 -2.07
C LYS A 30 13.14 -18.67 -0.67
N ASP A 31 13.50 -17.93 0.36
CA ASP A 31 13.30 -18.27 1.77
C ASP A 31 11.94 -17.83 2.31
N GLY A 32 11.06 -17.22 1.47
CA GLY A 32 9.64 -17.02 1.77
C GLY A 32 9.22 -15.61 2.19
N TYR A 33 10.00 -14.57 1.91
CA TYR A 33 9.50 -13.20 2.03
C TYR A 33 8.52 -12.90 0.91
N ILE A 34 7.39 -12.30 1.28
CA ILE A 34 6.30 -11.93 0.38
C ILE A 34 6.00 -10.46 0.59
N ILE A 35 5.95 -9.70 -0.51
CA ILE A 35 5.47 -8.33 -0.52
C ILE A 35 3.99 -8.30 -0.84
N THR A 36 3.25 -7.42 -0.17
CA THR A 36 1.81 -7.20 -0.36
C THR A 36 1.47 -5.75 0.01
N ASN A 37 0.19 -5.36 -0.05
CA ASN A 37 -0.25 -4.06 0.47
C ASN A 37 -0.46 -4.10 1.99
N ASN A 38 -0.26 -2.94 2.64
CA ASN A 38 -0.57 -2.77 4.07
C ASN A 38 -2.05 -3.05 4.35
N HIS A 39 -2.96 -2.48 3.55
CA HIS A 39 -4.40 -2.67 3.77
C HIS A 39 -4.88 -4.12 3.62
N VAL A 40 -4.09 -5.01 3.01
CA VAL A 40 -4.40 -6.45 2.92
C VAL A 40 -4.16 -7.15 4.26
N VAL A 41 -3.21 -6.68 5.06
CA VAL A 41 -2.80 -7.32 6.31
C VAL A 41 -3.08 -6.47 7.56
N GLU A 42 -3.61 -5.26 7.37
CA GLU A 42 -3.95 -4.33 8.46
C GLU A 42 -4.94 -4.97 9.42
N ASP A 43 -4.69 -4.83 10.73
CA ASP A 43 -5.51 -5.38 11.82
C ASP A 43 -5.74 -6.91 11.78
N ALA A 44 -4.98 -7.64 10.98
CA ALA A 44 -5.12 -9.09 10.87
C ALA A 44 -4.68 -9.80 12.15
N ASN A 45 -5.55 -10.67 12.70
CA ASN A 45 -5.18 -11.56 13.80
C ASN A 45 -4.40 -12.78 13.33
N SER A 46 -4.68 -13.24 12.11
CA SER A 46 -3.96 -14.33 11.46
C SER A 46 -3.85 -14.05 9.95
N ILE A 47 -2.76 -14.52 9.37
CA ILE A 47 -2.48 -14.40 7.94
C ILE A 47 -2.20 -15.79 7.40
N THR A 48 -3.00 -16.22 6.43
CA THR A 48 -2.80 -17.47 5.70
C THR A 48 -2.44 -17.17 4.25
N VAL A 49 -1.38 -17.78 3.77
CA VAL A 49 -0.94 -17.71 2.37
C VAL A 49 -1.24 -19.03 1.69
N THR A 50 -1.92 -18.98 0.56
CA THR A 50 -2.08 -20.12 -0.34
C THR A 50 -1.25 -19.85 -1.60
N THR A 51 -0.30 -20.71 -1.88
CA THR A 51 0.57 -20.64 -3.07
C THR A 51 -0.15 -21.14 -4.32
N TYR A 52 0.43 -20.89 -5.49
CA TYR A 52 -0.16 -21.32 -6.78
C TYR A 52 -0.41 -22.85 -6.86
N ASP A 53 0.44 -23.65 -6.22
CA ASP A 53 0.31 -25.09 -6.11
C ASP A 53 -0.66 -25.55 -5.00
N ASN A 54 -1.46 -24.63 -4.47
CA ASN A 54 -2.47 -24.84 -3.41
C ASN A 54 -1.92 -25.31 -2.06
N LYS A 55 -0.64 -25.10 -1.79
CA LYS A 55 -0.10 -25.30 -0.43
C LYS A 55 -0.47 -24.11 0.45
N GLN A 56 -0.81 -24.39 1.70
CA GLN A 56 -1.19 -23.37 2.68
C GLN A 56 -0.12 -23.21 3.74
N TYR A 57 0.20 -21.98 4.06
CA TYR A 57 1.18 -21.59 5.08
C TYR A 57 0.60 -20.53 6.00
N ASN A 58 0.87 -20.66 7.29
CA ASN A 58 0.70 -19.51 8.19
C ASN A 58 1.84 -18.53 7.94
N ALA A 59 1.50 -17.25 7.84
CA ALA A 59 2.49 -16.21 7.65
C ALA A 59 2.64 -15.35 8.90
N THR A 60 3.87 -14.89 9.12
CA THR A 60 4.19 -13.89 10.13
C THR A 60 4.32 -12.52 9.48
N LEU A 61 3.79 -11.49 10.15
CA LEU A 61 3.98 -10.11 9.72
C LEU A 61 5.40 -9.66 10.07
N VAL A 62 6.17 -9.27 9.06
CA VAL A 62 7.53 -8.74 9.22
C VAL A 62 7.49 -7.25 9.52
N GLY A 63 6.67 -6.51 8.79
CA GLY A 63 6.46 -5.08 9.01
C GLY A 63 5.50 -4.48 8.00
N THR A 64 5.02 -3.27 8.31
CA THR A 64 4.10 -2.51 7.47
C THR A 64 4.53 -1.07 7.33
N ASP A 65 4.16 -0.46 6.24
CA ASP A 65 4.23 0.99 6.02
C ASP A 65 2.91 1.50 5.43
N PRO A 66 2.01 2.02 6.28
CA PRO A 66 0.73 2.56 5.83
C PRO A 66 0.87 3.72 4.84
N ALA A 67 1.98 4.47 4.90
CA ALA A 67 2.19 5.65 4.04
C ALA A 67 2.46 5.28 2.57
N SER A 68 3.12 4.17 2.31
CA SER A 68 3.33 3.65 0.95
C SER A 68 2.37 2.51 0.61
N ASP A 69 1.50 2.13 1.53
CA ASP A 69 0.62 0.96 1.45
C ASP A 69 1.36 -0.35 1.12
N ILE A 70 2.56 -0.54 1.69
CA ILE A 70 3.39 -1.74 1.53
C ILE A 70 3.47 -2.49 2.86
N ALA A 71 3.40 -3.82 2.77
CA ALA A 71 3.69 -4.73 3.87
C ALA A 71 4.59 -5.87 3.39
N VAL A 72 5.34 -6.44 4.33
CA VAL A 72 6.10 -7.67 4.12
C VAL A 72 5.64 -8.71 5.13
N ILE A 73 5.36 -9.90 4.63
CA ILE A 73 5.05 -11.09 5.43
C ILE A 73 6.05 -12.20 5.11
N LYS A 74 6.17 -13.17 6.00
CA LYS A 74 7.10 -14.28 5.86
C LYS A 74 6.36 -15.60 6.06
N ILE A 75 6.59 -16.53 5.16
CA ILE A 75 6.19 -17.94 5.32
C ILE A 75 7.42 -18.81 5.49
N ASP A 76 7.29 -19.87 6.27
CA ASP A 76 8.31 -20.89 6.39
C ASP A 76 7.88 -22.09 5.56
N ALA A 77 8.57 -22.34 4.45
CA ALA A 77 8.34 -23.46 3.56
C ALA A 77 9.47 -24.49 3.70
N ASP A 78 9.12 -25.78 3.61
CA ASP A 78 10.09 -26.87 3.69
C ASP A 78 10.97 -26.98 2.43
N GLU A 79 10.65 -26.20 1.39
CA GLU A 79 11.35 -26.19 0.10
C GLU A 79 11.65 -24.76 -0.37
N GLU A 80 12.64 -24.59 -1.26
CA GLU A 80 12.88 -23.28 -1.89
C GLU A 80 11.68 -22.86 -2.73
N LEU A 81 11.23 -21.62 -2.49
CA LEU A 81 10.14 -21.02 -3.24
C LEU A 81 10.64 -20.35 -4.53
N SER A 82 9.77 -20.29 -5.53
CA SER A 82 10.02 -19.50 -6.73
C SER A 82 9.76 -18.03 -6.45
N ALA A 83 10.84 -17.23 -6.42
CA ALA A 83 10.74 -15.78 -6.25
C ALA A 83 10.57 -15.08 -7.61
N ALA A 84 9.79 -14.01 -7.63
CA ALA A 84 9.66 -13.17 -8.80
C ALA A 84 10.99 -12.47 -9.14
N THR A 85 11.27 -12.31 -10.43
CA THR A 85 12.39 -11.49 -10.89
C THR A 85 11.99 -10.02 -10.76
N VAL A 86 12.70 -9.28 -9.91
CA VAL A 86 12.46 -7.85 -9.71
C VAL A 86 13.00 -7.08 -10.91
N GLY A 87 12.13 -6.29 -11.55
CA GLY A 87 12.47 -5.42 -12.67
C GLY A 87 12.91 -4.02 -12.23
N ASP A 88 12.79 -3.07 -13.14
CA ASP A 88 13.14 -1.67 -12.93
C ASP A 88 12.01 -0.76 -13.43
N SER A 89 11.18 -0.27 -12.49
CA SER A 89 10.02 0.57 -12.83
C SER A 89 10.39 1.92 -13.42
N SER A 90 11.64 2.40 -13.24
CA SER A 90 12.10 3.66 -13.84
C SER A 90 12.29 3.61 -15.35
N LYS A 91 12.31 2.42 -15.94
CA LYS A 91 12.46 2.19 -17.38
C LYS A 91 11.14 2.06 -18.12
N LEU A 92 10.03 1.99 -17.40
CA LEU A 92 8.71 1.84 -18.00
C LEU A 92 8.36 3.03 -18.88
N GLN A 93 7.66 2.73 -19.97
CA GLN A 93 7.13 3.71 -20.89
C GLN A 93 5.63 3.47 -21.12
N ALA A 94 4.92 4.54 -21.46
CA ALA A 94 3.52 4.40 -21.88
C ALA A 94 3.43 3.53 -23.16
N GLY A 95 2.56 2.54 -23.11
CA GLY A 95 2.41 1.54 -24.16
C GLY A 95 3.13 0.22 -23.92
N ASP A 96 4.01 0.14 -22.90
CA ASP A 96 4.65 -1.13 -22.51
C ASP A 96 3.59 -2.14 -22.07
N THR A 97 3.86 -3.42 -22.31
CA THR A 97 2.99 -4.52 -21.88
C THR A 97 2.87 -4.53 -20.35
N ALA A 98 1.66 -4.64 -19.86
CA ALA A 98 1.33 -4.78 -18.46
C ALA A 98 0.56 -6.09 -18.22
N VAL A 99 1.09 -6.97 -17.36
CA VAL A 99 0.42 -8.21 -16.95
C VAL A 99 0.20 -8.15 -15.45
N VAL A 100 -1.05 -8.27 -15.02
CA VAL A 100 -1.42 -8.32 -13.60
C VAL A 100 -1.70 -9.75 -13.20
N ILE A 101 -1.10 -10.19 -12.10
CA ILE A 101 -1.34 -11.51 -11.52
C ILE A 101 -1.81 -11.35 -10.08
N GLY A 102 -2.97 -11.91 -9.79
CA GLY A 102 -3.58 -11.80 -8.47
C GLY A 102 -4.55 -12.94 -8.15
N ASN A 103 -5.33 -12.73 -7.10
CA ASN A 103 -6.35 -13.66 -6.62
C ASN A 103 -7.67 -12.90 -6.39
N PRO A 104 -8.35 -12.45 -7.45
CA PRO A 104 -9.61 -11.75 -7.31
C PRO A 104 -10.60 -12.58 -6.50
N LEU A 105 -11.33 -11.90 -5.62
CA LEU A 105 -12.34 -12.50 -4.72
C LEU A 105 -11.80 -13.56 -3.75
N GLY A 106 -10.47 -13.74 -3.65
CA GLY A 106 -9.85 -14.73 -2.75
C GLY A 106 -10.03 -16.20 -3.14
N THR A 107 -10.71 -16.46 -4.25
CA THR A 107 -11.08 -17.82 -4.70
C THR A 107 -10.58 -18.15 -6.11
N LEU A 108 -10.05 -17.18 -6.83
CA LEU A 108 -9.57 -17.30 -8.21
C LEU A 108 -8.05 -17.09 -8.27
N GLY A 109 -7.31 -17.87 -7.46
CA GLY A 109 -5.85 -17.80 -7.41
C GLY A 109 -5.19 -17.97 -8.77
N GLY A 110 -4.18 -17.14 -9.07
CA GLY A 110 -3.48 -17.18 -10.34
C GLY A 110 -4.25 -16.57 -11.53
N THR A 111 -5.27 -15.74 -11.27
CA THR A 111 -5.92 -14.98 -12.34
C THR A 111 -4.92 -14.01 -12.95
N VAL A 112 -4.85 -14.02 -14.28
CA VAL A 112 -4.00 -13.14 -15.08
C VAL A 112 -4.89 -12.21 -15.88
N THR A 113 -4.64 -10.91 -15.82
CA THR A 113 -5.21 -9.90 -16.70
C THR A 113 -4.08 -9.16 -17.40
N ASP A 114 -4.34 -8.63 -18.58
CA ASP A 114 -3.34 -7.94 -19.37
C ASP A 114 -3.83 -6.59 -19.89
N GLY A 115 -2.89 -5.76 -20.26
CA GLY A 115 -3.09 -4.43 -20.80
C GLY A 115 -1.77 -3.76 -21.13
N ILE A 116 -1.75 -2.44 -20.98
CA ILE A 116 -0.54 -1.62 -21.18
C ILE A 116 -0.31 -0.72 -19.98
N ILE A 117 0.91 -0.24 -19.83
CA ILE A 117 1.23 0.90 -18.99
C ILE A 117 0.61 2.16 -19.63
N SER A 118 -0.42 2.70 -18.99
CA SER A 118 -1.08 3.93 -19.46
C SER A 118 -0.29 5.18 -19.07
N SER A 119 0.38 5.15 -17.91
CA SER A 119 1.33 6.16 -17.45
C SER A 119 2.35 5.51 -16.52
N PRO A 120 3.66 5.65 -16.75
CA PRO A 120 4.69 5.06 -15.89
C PRO A 120 4.80 5.77 -14.53
N SER A 121 4.33 7.00 -14.44
CA SER A 121 4.36 7.83 -13.23
C SER A 121 3.16 8.77 -13.23
N ARG A 122 2.36 8.70 -12.19
CA ARG A 122 1.23 9.60 -11.95
C ARG A 122 1.18 9.92 -10.46
N GLU A 123 1.29 11.18 -10.14
CA GLU A 123 1.08 11.65 -8.78
C GLU A 123 -0.40 11.66 -8.45
N MET A 124 -0.76 11.00 -7.36
CA MET A 124 -2.13 10.91 -6.85
C MET A 124 -2.15 11.14 -5.35
N VAL A 125 -3.22 11.76 -4.87
CA VAL A 125 -3.46 11.91 -3.42
C VAL A 125 -4.43 10.83 -2.97
N ILE A 126 -3.91 9.88 -2.18
CA ILE A 126 -4.65 8.75 -1.62
C ILE A 126 -4.61 8.87 -0.10
N ASN A 127 -5.76 8.90 0.57
CA ASN A 127 -5.85 9.05 2.02
C ASN A 127 -5.02 10.24 2.56
N ASN A 128 -5.07 11.41 1.91
CA ASN A 128 -4.29 12.61 2.20
C ASN A 128 -2.76 12.42 2.09
N GLN A 129 -2.30 11.41 1.37
CA GLN A 129 -0.88 11.19 1.08
C GLN A 129 -0.64 11.25 -0.41
N SER A 130 0.38 12.01 -0.84
CA SER A 130 0.81 12.02 -2.23
C SER A 130 1.61 10.76 -2.51
N MET A 131 1.17 10.00 -3.50
CA MET A 131 1.81 8.77 -3.97
C MET A 131 2.08 8.87 -5.46
N GLU A 132 3.26 8.44 -5.87
CA GLU A 132 3.59 8.24 -7.27
C GLU A 132 3.23 6.80 -7.67
N LEU A 133 2.34 6.63 -8.65
CA LEU A 133 1.80 5.34 -9.06
C LEU A 133 1.96 5.11 -10.56
N ILE A 134 2.11 3.85 -10.94
CA ILE A 134 1.98 3.38 -12.32
C ILE A 134 0.48 3.26 -12.61
N GLN A 135 0.02 3.83 -13.74
CA GLN A 135 -1.33 3.63 -14.24
C GLN A 135 -1.32 2.57 -15.34
N THR A 136 -2.29 1.67 -15.30
CA THR A 136 -2.52 0.64 -16.33
C THR A 136 -4.00 0.53 -16.67
N ASN A 137 -4.32 0.02 -17.86
CA ASN A 137 -5.67 -0.37 -18.23
C ASN A 137 -5.91 -1.89 -18.08
N ALA A 138 -4.92 -2.65 -17.62
CA ALA A 138 -5.14 -4.04 -17.22
C ALA A 138 -6.24 -4.08 -16.15
N GLU A 139 -7.09 -5.08 -16.21
CA GLU A 139 -8.24 -5.18 -15.31
C GLU A 139 -7.77 -5.45 -13.87
N ILE A 140 -8.08 -4.51 -12.98
CA ILE A 140 -7.78 -4.58 -11.55
C ILE A 140 -9.09 -4.62 -10.78
N ASN A 141 -9.28 -5.70 -10.03
CA ASN A 141 -10.46 -5.96 -9.21
C ASN A 141 -10.08 -6.18 -7.75
N SER A 142 -11.08 -6.14 -6.89
CA SER A 142 -10.94 -6.49 -5.47
C SER A 142 -10.31 -7.89 -5.33
N GLY A 143 -9.23 -7.99 -4.53
CA GLY A 143 -8.43 -9.21 -4.37
C GLY A 143 -7.13 -9.23 -5.20
N ASN A 144 -7.00 -8.38 -6.24
CA ASN A 144 -5.70 -8.19 -6.91
C ASN A 144 -4.74 -7.31 -6.10
N SER A 145 -5.24 -6.57 -5.06
CA SER A 145 -4.40 -5.79 -4.14
C SER A 145 -3.24 -6.63 -3.60
N GLY A 146 -2.04 -6.10 -3.67
CA GLY A 146 -0.80 -6.77 -3.26
C GLY A 146 -0.23 -7.73 -4.30
N GLY A 147 -0.96 -8.03 -5.38
CA GLY A 147 -0.47 -8.83 -6.50
C GLY A 147 0.56 -8.09 -7.33
N GLY A 148 1.18 -8.81 -8.26
CA GLY A 148 2.24 -8.27 -9.10
C GLY A 148 1.72 -7.65 -10.40
N LEU A 149 2.33 -6.51 -10.75
CA LEU A 149 2.32 -5.97 -12.11
C LEU A 149 3.65 -6.36 -12.76
N PHE A 150 3.58 -7.06 -13.89
CA PHE A 150 4.76 -7.56 -14.62
C PHE A 150 4.86 -6.90 -15.99
N ASP A 151 6.10 -6.76 -16.47
CA ASP A 151 6.38 -6.35 -17.85
C ASP A 151 6.23 -7.52 -18.85
N GLY A 152 6.39 -7.25 -20.13
CA GLY A 152 6.34 -8.26 -21.20
C GLY A 152 7.43 -9.32 -21.15
N ASN A 153 8.45 -9.18 -20.29
CA ASN A 153 9.51 -10.14 -20.05
C ASN A 153 9.30 -10.96 -18.76
N GLY A 154 8.20 -10.71 -18.05
CA GLY A 154 7.90 -11.37 -16.78
C GLY A 154 8.65 -10.80 -15.57
N ASN A 155 9.22 -9.61 -15.67
CA ASN A 155 9.82 -8.93 -14.51
C ASN A 155 8.75 -8.19 -13.72
N LEU A 156 8.82 -8.29 -12.41
CA LEU A 156 7.96 -7.55 -11.48
C LEU A 156 8.30 -6.06 -11.52
N VAL A 157 7.38 -5.21 -11.97
CA VAL A 157 7.58 -3.76 -12.13
C VAL A 157 6.67 -2.92 -11.24
N GLY A 158 5.70 -3.54 -10.55
CA GLY A 158 4.85 -2.86 -9.60
C GLY A 158 4.07 -3.81 -8.70
N ILE A 159 3.52 -3.26 -7.61
CA ILE A 159 2.59 -3.93 -6.70
C ILE A 159 1.21 -3.31 -6.89
N VAL A 160 0.24 -4.13 -7.30
CA VAL A 160 -1.12 -3.69 -7.62
C VAL A 160 -1.79 -3.09 -6.39
N ASN A 161 -2.42 -1.93 -6.56
CA ASN A 161 -3.23 -1.28 -5.56
C ASN A 161 -4.67 -1.14 -6.08
N ALA A 162 -5.54 -2.06 -5.69
CA ALA A 162 -6.94 -2.07 -6.12
C ALA A 162 -7.85 -1.15 -5.29
N LYS A 163 -7.32 -0.52 -4.21
CA LYS A 163 -8.10 0.33 -3.29
C LYS A 163 -8.67 1.57 -3.99
N ASP A 164 -7.95 2.08 -4.98
CA ASP A 164 -8.28 3.33 -5.67
C ASP A 164 -8.68 3.14 -7.14
N SER A 165 -8.91 1.89 -7.55
CA SER A 165 -9.39 1.59 -8.89
C SER A 165 -10.91 1.60 -8.93
N GLY A 166 -11.47 2.51 -9.73
CA GLY A 166 -12.76 2.28 -10.33
C GLY A 166 -13.99 2.93 -9.74
N THR A 167 -13.95 3.86 -8.76
CA THR A 167 -15.19 4.52 -8.31
C THR A 167 -15.00 6.02 -8.07
N THR A 168 -15.83 6.85 -8.71
CA THR A 168 -15.88 8.29 -8.41
C THR A 168 -16.60 8.53 -7.08
N SER A 169 -16.42 9.72 -6.51
CA SER A 169 -17.17 10.19 -5.33
C SER A 169 -18.71 10.19 -5.53
N SER A 170 -19.18 10.10 -6.77
CA SER A 170 -20.60 9.97 -7.14
C SER A 170 -21.05 8.50 -7.31
N GLY A 171 -20.19 7.51 -7.06
CA GLY A 171 -20.52 6.09 -7.18
C GLY A 171 -20.47 5.54 -8.62
N THR A 172 -19.94 6.31 -9.58
CA THR A 172 -19.77 5.83 -10.95
C THR A 172 -18.54 4.93 -11.04
N VAL A 173 -18.69 3.71 -11.51
CA VAL A 173 -17.59 2.80 -11.80
C VAL A 173 -16.80 3.33 -12.99
N ILE A 174 -15.48 3.48 -12.83
CA ILE A 174 -14.56 3.83 -13.90
C ILE A 174 -13.85 2.53 -14.30
N GLU A 175 -14.10 2.07 -15.50
CA GLU A 175 -13.42 0.91 -16.07
C GLU A 175 -12.12 1.31 -16.79
N GLY A 176 -11.15 0.41 -16.82
CA GLY A 176 -9.89 0.61 -17.55
C GLY A 176 -8.91 1.60 -16.89
N ILE A 177 -9.07 1.86 -15.59
CA ILE A 177 -8.10 2.61 -14.80
C ILE A 177 -7.71 1.79 -13.59
N GLY A 178 -6.48 1.33 -13.58
CA GLY A 178 -5.86 0.62 -12.46
C GLY A 178 -4.54 1.26 -12.07
N PHE A 179 -4.13 1.02 -10.83
CA PHE A 179 -2.90 1.59 -10.27
C PHE A 179 -2.02 0.53 -9.64
N ALA A 180 -0.70 0.76 -9.71
CA ALA A 180 0.28 -0.05 -9.02
C ALA A 180 1.38 0.83 -8.42
N ILE A 181 1.89 0.43 -7.26
CA ILE A 181 3.04 1.06 -6.61
C ILE A 181 4.30 0.65 -7.37
N PRO A 182 5.14 1.58 -7.85
CA PRO A 182 6.36 1.27 -8.58
C PRO A 182 7.28 0.34 -7.79
N ILE A 183 7.83 -0.69 -8.44
CA ILE A 183 8.61 -1.73 -7.75
C ILE A 183 9.87 -1.17 -7.09
N ASN A 184 10.52 -0.16 -7.68
CA ASN A 184 11.71 0.45 -7.09
C ASN A 184 11.40 1.07 -5.72
N SER A 185 10.26 1.76 -5.60
CA SER A 185 9.78 2.33 -4.33
C SER A 185 9.33 1.23 -3.36
N ALA A 186 8.57 0.25 -3.85
CA ALA A 186 8.07 -0.85 -3.04
C ALA A 186 9.21 -1.70 -2.45
N MET A 187 10.25 -2.00 -3.25
CA MET A 187 11.41 -2.78 -2.77
C MET A 187 12.30 -1.99 -1.80
N LYS A 188 12.41 -0.66 -1.95
CA LYS A 188 13.10 0.17 -0.95
C LYS A 188 12.42 0.01 0.41
N VAL A 189 11.12 0.18 0.46
CA VAL A 189 10.32 0.00 1.69
C VAL A 189 10.43 -1.45 2.20
N ALA A 190 10.23 -2.45 1.34
CA ALA A 190 10.29 -3.86 1.73
C ALA A 190 11.63 -4.23 2.38
N ASN A 191 12.75 -3.77 1.82
CA ASN A 191 14.07 -4.02 2.37
C ASN A 191 14.25 -3.41 3.77
N GLU A 192 13.73 -2.19 4.01
CA GLU A 192 13.76 -1.57 5.33
C GLU A 192 12.87 -2.33 6.32
N LEU A 193 11.68 -2.78 5.90
CA LEU A 193 10.80 -3.61 6.72
C LEU A 193 11.46 -4.94 7.09
N ILE A 194 12.15 -5.61 6.15
CA ILE A 194 12.87 -6.87 6.41
C ILE A 194 14.03 -6.64 7.38
N GLN A 195 14.79 -5.57 7.21
CA GLN A 195 15.99 -5.32 7.99
C GLN A 195 15.69 -4.74 9.38
N TYR A 196 14.68 -3.88 9.50
CA TYR A 196 14.44 -3.08 10.71
C TYR A 196 13.03 -3.24 11.30
N GLY A 197 12.12 -3.96 10.62
CA GLY A 197 10.71 -4.06 10.98
C GLY A 197 9.90 -2.76 10.76
N LYS A 198 10.52 -1.72 10.25
CA LYS A 198 9.91 -0.40 10.01
C LYS A 198 10.71 0.41 8.98
N VAL A 199 10.05 1.38 8.36
CA VAL A 199 10.72 2.37 7.50
C VAL A 199 11.49 3.37 8.36
N ILE A 200 12.77 3.57 8.06
CA ILE A 200 13.69 4.44 8.82
C ILE A 200 14.18 5.64 8.03
N ASP A 201 14.20 5.54 6.72
CA ASP A 201 14.76 6.57 5.81
C ASP A 201 13.67 7.51 5.25
N ARG A 202 12.72 7.90 6.10
CA ARG A 202 11.68 8.87 5.71
C ARG A 202 11.94 10.20 6.40
N ALA A 203 12.30 11.20 5.59
CA ALA A 203 12.44 12.55 6.10
C ALA A 203 11.11 13.08 6.63
N THR A 204 11.09 13.52 7.87
CA THR A 204 9.95 14.17 8.48
C THR A 204 10.34 15.53 9.04
N LEU A 205 9.48 16.52 8.88
CA LEU A 205 9.67 17.82 9.54
C LEU A 205 9.56 17.69 11.05
N GLY A 206 8.74 16.75 11.52
CA GLY A 206 8.45 16.53 12.93
C GLY A 206 7.67 17.68 13.54
N VAL A 207 6.59 18.06 12.88
CA VAL A 207 5.63 19.06 13.36
C VAL A 207 4.28 18.42 13.62
N TYR A 208 3.55 18.90 14.62
CA TYR A 208 2.15 18.55 14.83
C TYR A 208 1.28 19.54 14.06
N LEU A 209 0.31 19.02 13.34
CA LEU A 209 -0.58 19.80 12.48
C LEU A 209 -2.02 19.70 12.99
N GLN A 210 -2.78 20.79 12.81
CA GLN A 210 -4.21 20.83 13.03
C GLN A 210 -4.88 21.52 11.85
N GLU A 211 -5.86 20.85 11.26
CA GLU A 211 -6.68 21.43 10.21
C GLU A 211 -7.81 22.27 10.84
N VAL A 212 -8.02 23.46 10.28
CA VAL A 212 -9.16 24.32 10.56
C VAL A 212 -9.97 24.43 9.28
N SER A 213 -11.11 23.73 9.23
CA SER A 213 -11.94 23.60 8.03
C SER A 213 -12.93 24.75 7.82
N SER A 214 -13.17 25.57 8.85
CA SER A 214 -14.11 26.71 8.80
C SER A 214 -13.58 27.89 9.61
N ASN A 215 -14.11 29.08 9.36
CA ASN A 215 -13.78 30.27 10.17
C ASN A 215 -14.26 30.07 11.62
N TYR A 216 -13.34 29.68 12.49
CA TYR A 216 -13.60 29.47 13.91
C TYR A 216 -12.69 30.40 14.73
N PHE A 217 -13.24 31.26 15.58
CA PHE A 217 -12.51 32.20 16.43
C PHE A 217 -11.41 33.01 15.72
N ASN A 218 -11.70 33.66 14.60
CA ASN A 218 -10.75 34.44 13.79
C ASN A 218 -9.63 33.67 13.10
N TYR A 219 -9.67 32.32 13.10
CA TYR A 219 -8.76 31.53 12.25
C TYR A 219 -9.35 31.37 10.85
N THR A 220 -8.56 31.66 9.84
CA THR A 220 -8.93 31.34 8.46
C THR A 220 -8.76 29.83 8.21
N PRO A 221 -9.60 29.19 7.38
CA PRO A 221 -9.40 27.79 7.04
C PRO A 221 -7.97 27.51 6.55
N GLY A 222 -7.40 26.41 6.98
CA GLY A 222 -6.05 26.01 6.63
C GLY A 222 -5.39 25.09 7.62
N LEU A 223 -4.16 24.71 7.33
CA LEU A 223 -3.36 23.82 8.15
C LEU A 223 -2.46 24.64 9.10
N TYR A 224 -2.54 24.36 10.39
CA TYR A 224 -1.81 25.08 11.44
C TYR A 224 -0.80 24.16 12.11
N ILE A 225 0.43 24.65 12.30
CA ILE A 225 1.39 23.95 13.15
C ILE A 225 1.05 24.25 14.62
N THR A 226 0.84 23.18 15.40
CA THR A 226 0.51 23.28 16.83
C THR A 226 1.67 22.93 17.76
N GLY A 227 2.76 22.36 17.22
CA GLY A 227 3.94 22.00 18.00
C GLY A 227 5.01 21.34 17.13
N THR A 228 6.15 21.05 17.77
CA THR A 228 7.25 20.27 17.19
C THR A 228 7.47 19.00 17.98
N ALA A 229 7.83 17.91 17.32
CA ALA A 229 8.20 16.66 17.97
C ALA A 229 9.62 16.78 18.55
N ASN A 230 9.84 16.24 19.76
CA ASN A 230 11.14 16.26 20.41
C ASN A 230 12.21 15.57 19.57
N GLY A 231 13.37 16.20 19.43
CA GLY A 231 14.49 15.68 18.65
C GLY A 231 14.30 15.79 17.13
N SER A 232 13.20 16.38 16.67
CA SER A 232 12.88 16.52 15.23
C SER A 232 13.77 17.52 14.50
N GLY A 233 13.70 17.47 13.17
CA GLY A 233 14.34 18.48 12.32
C GLY A 233 13.81 19.88 12.57
N ALA A 234 12.48 20.01 12.76
CA ALA A 234 11.84 21.30 13.05
C ALA A 234 12.32 21.90 14.39
N GLU A 235 12.41 21.08 15.45
CA GLU A 235 12.93 21.52 16.75
C GLU A 235 14.39 21.93 16.66
N LYS A 236 15.24 21.11 16.02
CA LYS A 236 16.67 21.39 15.81
C LYS A 236 16.91 22.65 14.97
N ALA A 237 16.02 22.91 13.98
CA ALA A 237 16.04 24.13 13.20
C ALA A 237 15.54 25.37 13.97
N GLY A 238 15.10 25.19 15.23
CA GLY A 238 14.64 26.29 16.07
C GLY A 238 13.23 26.78 15.72
N LEU A 239 12.40 25.95 15.07
CA LEU A 239 11.01 26.30 14.79
C LEU A 239 10.27 26.47 16.11
N LYS A 240 9.90 27.70 16.42
CA LYS A 240 9.04 28.04 17.56
C LYS A 240 7.64 28.26 17.01
N VAL A 241 6.68 27.54 17.54
CA VAL A 241 5.27 27.68 17.15
C VAL A 241 4.55 28.57 18.16
N PRO A 242 4.38 29.89 17.86
CA PRO A 242 3.45 30.71 18.62
C PRO A 242 2.04 30.16 18.40
N ALA A 243 1.19 30.25 19.41
CA ALA A 243 -0.21 29.87 19.27
C ALA A 243 -0.82 30.56 18.03
N GLY A 244 -1.36 29.78 17.09
CA GLY A 244 -2.02 30.30 15.89
C GLY A 244 -1.12 30.56 14.67
N THR A 245 0.09 29.99 14.61
CA THR A 245 0.93 30.06 13.39
C THR A 245 0.28 29.26 12.26
N LYS A 246 -0.08 29.92 11.16
CA LYS A 246 -0.64 29.29 9.96
C LYS A 246 0.48 28.88 9.01
N LEU A 247 0.56 27.59 8.67
CA LEU A 247 1.37 27.10 7.57
C LEU A 247 0.46 27.00 6.34
N LEU A 248 0.73 27.85 5.34
CA LEU A 248 0.17 27.64 4.00
C LEU A 248 1.03 26.55 3.36
N LEU A 249 0.46 25.37 3.14
CA LEU A 249 1.04 24.45 2.20
C LEU A 249 0.92 25.16 0.84
N ALA A 250 2.05 25.43 0.22
CA ALA A 250 2.06 25.92 -1.16
C ALA A 250 1.38 24.85 -2.04
N GLU A 251 0.42 25.31 -2.84
CA GLU A 251 -0.17 24.53 -3.92
C GLU A 251 0.88 24.06 -4.93
#